data_46fb796b400ba0d1baac5400dd128365
#
_entry.id   46fb796b400ba0d1baac5400dd128365
#
_cell.length_a   1.000
_cell.length_b   1.000
_cell.length_c   1.000
_cell.angle_alpha   90.00
_cell.angle_beta   90.00
_cell.angle_gamma   90.00
#
_symmetry.space_group_name_H-M   'P 1'
#
loop_
_entity.id
_entity.type
_entity.pdbx_description
1 polymer ?
#
loop_
_entity_poly.entity_id
_entity_poly.type
_entity_poly.pdbx_seq_one_letter_code
_entity_poly.pdbx_strand_id
1 'polypeptide(L)'
;MEFPVKGLSDLDDAAFAQAGTRLLTYTAQRGAGGLEILAAAVLREGESALAEGKTERALALGELAKRLCPHLPTPYFFTSRVIANQDQNKVVLIAQEYLLGWWELLHHFWFLFFAFEFVIFLILSAFLATAATVILFSVVAYCSRWLHEWRERTGGLFREWILFPMVLWLLFLLPVLSQGLFWGLFVCTFLFWSYYSYKERLLVSVLIVVIGLSFLFLPYLVSFRAAKNSLLLTYMVKNQREEGSTYLPDDQQIQKEDPDSWVPYFILASIHASQSDFQQALLLEEEADKKQPASPLILNNLGNIYFYLKQYDKAIESYQAAAQVDPQLALPRYNMSQAYREKLMFEEGEKRYHEAQDVDRKSTDAFTRVTAQNPGRPVVEGHLALKDLWKKAIDSNHGQALAEVIWKALFGPLSLRISPLLAVAWLMGLFFKDSSRVRKRLPTTCQSCGRSICNRCQRQLFDFKVCNPCWSSLKIMRKRTEVSPHIRRGDRNYNAGLLLSFLPGGGHLYLRETFKGIGLVGAFFLLLGYRFFGGIFHPNLMWHLDDQRVIWVTFMVLLLYLISIVDIWRMKALERT
;
A
#
# COMPACT_ATOMS: atom_id res chain seq x y z
N MET A 1 30.91 8.74 23.38
CA MET A 1 30.49 8.11 24.63
C MET A 1 29.64 6.92 24.25
N GLU A 2 30.10 5.71 24.45
CA GLU A 2 29.27 4.51 24.34
C GLU A 2 28.36 4.47 25.58
N PHE A 3 27.06 4.65 25.38
CA PHE A 3 26.10 4.38 26.43
C PHE A 3 25.93 2.86 26.52
N PRO A 4 26.27 2.22 27.65
CA PRO A 4 26.02 0.80 27.82
C PRO A 4 24.51 0.59 28.05
N VAL A 5 23.75 0.49 26.95
CA VAL A 5 22.37 0.02 27.03
C VAL A 5 22.36 -1.48 27.35
N LYS A 6 23.40 -2.18 26.91
CA LYS A 6 23.60 -3.61 27.16
C LYS A 6 23.82 -3.88 28.66
N GLY A 7 23.03 -4.81 29.21
CA GLY A 7 23.09 -5.21 30.62
C GLY A 7 22.21 -4.37 31.56
N LEU A 8 21.34 -3.50 31.03
CA LEU A 8 20.33 -2.80 31.85
C LEU A 8 19.37 -3.76 32.57
N SER A 9 19.17 -4.94 32.01
CA SER A 9 18.36 -6.03 32.61
C SER A 9 18.92 -6.61 33.91
N ASP A 10 20.24 -6.49 34.12
CA ASP A 10 20.96 -7.12 35.20
C ASP A 10 21.35 -6.16 36.34
N LEU A 11 21.11 -4.85 36.14
CA LEU A 11 21.37 -3.83 37.15
C LEU A 11 20.42 -3.96 38.35
N ASP A 12 20.90 -3.58 39.55
CA ASP A 12 19.99 -3.36 40.67
C ASP A 12 19.07 -2.16 40.44
N ASP A 13 18.03 -1.98 41.26
CA ASP A 13 17.03 -0.94 41.05
C ASP A 13 17.59 0.49 41.13
N ALA A 14 18.58 0.72 41.99
CA ALA A 14 19.21 2.03 42.16
C ALA A 14 20.11 2.36 40.94
N ALA A 15 20.93 1.42 40.50
CA ALA A 15 21.75 1.57 39.30
C ALA A 15 20.90 1.71 38.04
N PHE A 16 19.79 0.96 37.92
CA PHE A 16 18.84 1.08 36.82
C PHE A 16 18.19 2.48 36.77
N ALA A 17 17.69 2.99 37.90
CA ALA A 17 17.12 4.32 37.96
C ALA A 17 18.14 5.42 37.59
N GLN A 18 19.39 5.28 38.04
CA GLN A 18 20.48 6.20 37.67
C GLN A 18 20.80 6.13 36.17
N ALA A 19 20.89 4.93 35.58
CA ALA A 19 21.13 4.74 34.15
C ALA A 19 19.98 5.32 33.30
N GLY A 20 18.73 5.07 33.71
CA GLY A 20 17.54 5.65 33.10
C GLY A 20 17.53 7.18 33.10
N THR A 21 17.88 7.77 34.24
CA THR A 21 17.99 9.24 34.37
C THR A 21 19.08 9.79 33.46
N ARG A 22 20.24 9.14 33.36
CA ARG A 22 21.33 9.55 32.45
C ARG A 22 20.88 9.49 30.98
N LEU A 23 20.16 8.46 30.56
CA LEU A 23 19.64 8.33 29.20
C LEU A 23 18.62 9.43 28.89
N LEU A 24 17.70 9.72 29.80
CA LEU A 24 16.72 10.80 29.65
C LEU A 24 17.38 12.18 29.62
N THR A 25 18.38 12.43 30.47
CA THR A 25 19.17 13.68 30.46
C THR A 25 19.91 13.85 29.13
N TYR A 26 20.50 12.78 28.61
CA TYR A 26 21.16 12.82 27.29
C TYR A 26 20.18 13.16 26.17
N THR A 27 19.00 12.56 26.17
CA THR A 27 17.94 12.86 25.18
C THR A 27 17.55 14.35 25.26
N ALA A 28 17.33 14.85 26.47
CA ALA A 28 16.98 16.24 26.73
C ALA A 28 18.09 17.23 26.28
N GLN A 29 19.36 16.92 26.56
CA GLN A 29 20.49 17.76 26.16
C GLN A 29 20.64 17.88 24.63
N ARG A 30 20.21 16.87 23.89
CA ARG A 30 20.17 16.89 22.42
C ARG A 30 18.98 17.65 21.86
N GLY A 31 18.07 18.13 22.71
CA GLY A 31 16.86 18.85 22.29
C GLY A 31 15.91 18.02 21.46
N ALA A 32 15.97 16.68 21.60
CA ALA A 32 15.15 15.76 20.87
C ALA A 32 13.90 15.40 21.69
N GLY A 33 12.73 15.43 21.09
CA GLY A 33 11.48 14.90 21.66
C GLY A 33 11.52 13.39 21.84
N GLY A 34 12.50 12.71 21.19
CA GLY A 34 12.74 11.28 21.34
C GLY A 34 13.97 10.78 20.60
N LEU A 35 14.53 9.66 21.05
CA LEU A 35 15.61 8.95 20.37
C LEU A 35 15.20 7.49 20.12
N GLU A 36 14.66 7.24 18.92
CA GLU A 36 14.12 5.92 18.53
C GLU A 36 15.16 4.81 18.68
N ILE A 37 16.42 5.06 18.29
CA ILE A 37 17.49 4.06 18.38
C ILE A 37 17.74 3.64 19.83
N LEU A 38 17.73 4.59 20.77
CA LEU A 38 17.91 4.29 22.19
C LEU A 38 16.71 3.53 22.75
N ALA A 39 15.49 3.97 22.44
CA ALA A 39 14.28 3.31 22.86
C ALA A 39 14.22 1.85 22.33
N ALA A 40 14.59 1.64 21.07
CA ALA A 40 14.66 0.30 20.47
C ALA A 40 15.77 -0.58 21.11
N ALA A 41 16.88 0.00 21.52
CA ALA A 41 17.94 -0.71 22.22
C ALA A 41 17.48 -1.13 23.63
N VAL A 42 16.81 -0.23 24.38
CA VAL A 42 16.22 -0.52 25.69
C VAL A 42 15.14 -1.60 25.58
N LEU A 43 14.31 -1.58 24.52
CA LEU A 43 13.30 -2.61 24.29
C LEU A 43 13.93 -4.00 24.03
N ARG A 44 15.06 -4.08 23.34
CA ARG A 44 15.79 -5.35 23.15
C ARG A 44 16.25 -5.95 24.48
N GLU A 45 16.72 -5.11 25.40
CA GLU A 45 17.03 -5.55 26.76
C GLU A 45 15.76 -5.99 27.51
N GLY A 46 14.63 -5.31 27.28
CA GLY A 46 13.34 -5.70 27.82
C GLY A 46 12.86 -7.06 27.31
N GLU A 47 13.04 -7.37 26.03
CA GLU A 47 12.75 -8.69 25.47
C GLU A 47 13.63 -9.79 26.08
N SER A 48 14.93 -9.52 26.28
CA SER A 48 15.82 -10.46 26.94
C SER A 48 15.37 -10.71 28.38
N ALA A 49 15.05 -9.66 29.13
CA ALA A 49 14.54 -9.77 30.51
C ALA A 49 13.23 -10.57 30.57
N LEU A 50 12.32 -10.37 29.61
CA LEU A 50 11.07 -11.12 29.52
C LEU A 50 11.31 -12.60 29.21
N ALA A 51 12.24 -12.91 28.32
CA ALA A 51 12.63 -14.28 27.98
C ALA A 51 13.27 -15.02 29.19
N GLU A 52 13.96 -14.27 30.06
CA GLU A 52 14.53 -14.79 31.32
C GLU A 52 13.52 -14.90 32.48
N GLY A 53 12.25 -14.50 32.23
CA GLY A 53 11.20 -14.49 33.25
C GLY A 53 11.25 -13.30 34.23
N LYS A 54 12.12 -12.30 34.01
CA LYS A 54 12.25 -11.08 34.83
C LYS A 54 11.16 -10.06 34.43
N THR A 55 9.89 -10.37 34.66
CA THR A 55 8.74 -9.61 34.16
C THR A 55 8.67 -8.17 34.70
N GLU A 56 9.00 -7.94 35.98
CA GLU A 56 9.02 -6.59 36.55
C GLU A 56 10.08 -5.71 35.90
N ARG A 57 11.28 -6.28 35.66
CA ARG A 57 12.35 -5.56 34.95
C ARG A 57 12.00 -5.30 33.50
N ALA A 58 11.37 -6.24 32.81
CA ALA A 58 10.88 -6.07 31.46
C ALA A 58 9.86 -4.91 31.36
N LEU A 59 8.93 -4.83 32.33
CA LEU A 59 7.97 -3.73 32.41
C LEU A 59 8.67 -2.38 32.62
N ALA A 60 9.63 -2.30 33.54
CA ALA A 60 10.39 -1.08 33.82
C ALA A 60 11.19 -0.60 32.58
N LEU A 61 11.78 -1.54 31.80
CA LEU A 61 12.46 -1.25 30.55
C LEU A 61 11.49 -0.75 29.45
N GLY A 62 10.28 -1.33 29.38
CA GLY A 62 9.23 -0.86 28.49
C GLY A 62 8.80 0.59 28.80
N GLU A 63 8.60 0.89 30.09
CA GLU A 63 8.26 2.26 30.54
C GLU A 63 9.41 3.25 30.28
N LEU A 64 10.65 2.85 30.47
CA LEU A 64 11.81 3.68 30.11
C LEU A 64 11.85 3.95 28.60
N ALA A 65 11.57 2.95 27.77
CA ALA A 65 11.53 3.12 26.32
C ALA A 65 10.43 4.10 25.87
N LYS A 66 9.23 4.07 26.50
CA LYS A 66 8.16 5.06 26.27
C LYS A 66 8.61 6.48 26.62
N ARG A 67 9.34 6.65 27.71
CA ARG A 67 9.85 7.96 28.12
C ARG A 67 10.96 8.47 27.21
N LEU A 68 11.78 7.57 26.64
CA LEU A 68 12.85 7.90 25.69
C LEU A 68 12.30 8.28 24.31
N CYS A 69 11.21 7.68 23.88
CA CYS A 69 10.55 7.97 22.61
C CYS A 69 9.03 7.74 22.73
N PRO A 70 8.25 8.75 23.19
CA PRO A 70 6.82 8.62 23.44
C PRO A 70 5.99 8.27 22.21
N HIS A 71 6.45 8.68 21.03
CA HIS A 71 5.75 8.45 19.76
C HIS A 71 6.12 7.14 19.09
N LEU A 72 6.95 6.29 19.71
CA LEU A 72 7.27 4.98 19.20
C LEU A 72 6.18 3.97 19.61
N PRO A 73 5.50 3.29 18.67
CA PRO A 73 4.40 2.36 19.01
C PRO A 73 4.86 1.09 19.74
N THR A 74 6.07 0.60 19.42
CA THR A 74 6.59 -0.68 19.92
C THR A 74 6.66 -0.81 21.44
N PRO A 75 7.04 0.22 22.24
CA PRO A 75 7.03 0.14 23.69
C PRO A 75 5.64 -0.15 24.27
N TYR A 76 4.58 0.41 23.69
CA TYR A 76 3.20 0.20 24.14
C TYR A 76 2.74 -1.23 23.90
N PHE A 77 3.00 -1.80 22.73
CA PHE A 77 2.70 -3.21 22.44
C PHE A 77 3.51 -4.16 23.32
N PHE A 78 4.79 -3.81 23.57
CA PHE A 78 5.65 -4.58 24.45
C PHE A 78 5.10 -4.58 25.89
N THR A 79 4.79 -3.42 26.48
CA THR A 79 4.24 -3.32 27.83
C THR A 79 2.89 -4.02 27.95
N SER A 80 2.00 -3.91 26.97
CA SER A 80 0.74 -4.66 26.93
C SER A 80 0.98 -6.17 27.04
N ARG A 81 1.96 -6.71 26.28
CA ARG A 81 2.33 -8.13 26.31
C ARG A 81 2.94 -8.54 27.65
N VAL A 82 3.82 -7.73 28.23
CA VAL A 82 4.44 -8.00 29.54
C VAL A 82 3.36 -8.06 30.62
N ILE A 83 2.42 -7.11 30.64
CA ILE A 83 1.30 -7.08 31.61
C ILE A 83 0.42 -8.33 31.44
N ALA A 84 0.12 -8.74 30.19
CA ALA A 84 -0.67 -9.94 29.92
C ALA A 84 0.01 -11.23 30.40
N ASN A 85 1.35 -11.30 30.33
CA ASN A 85 2.12 -12.42 30.85
C ASN A 85 2.18 -12.43 32.38
N GLN A 86 2.13 -11.26 33.02
CA GLN A 86 2.18 -11.12 34.48
C GLN A 86 0.83 -11.43 35.12
N ASP A 87 -0.25 -10.91 34.58
CA ASP A 87 -1.62 -11.09 35.09
C ASP A 87 -2.65 -10.87 33.99
N GLN A 88 -3.23 -11.96 33.50
CA GLN A 88 -4.26 -11.91 32.45
C GLN A 88 -5.57 -11.22 32.90
N ASN A 89 -5.80 -11.07 34.20
CA ASN A 89 -7.00 -10.41 34.71
C ASN A 89 -6.96 -8.88 34.57
N LYS A 90 -5.78 -8.29 34.34
CA LYS A 90 -5.62 -6.84 34.09
C LYS A 90 -6.07 -6.42 32.68
N VAL A 91 -7.22 -6.94 32.22
CA VAL A 91 -7.71 -6.77 30.83
C VAL A 91 -7.81 -5.30 30.42
N VAL A 92 -8.26 -4.42 31.33
CA VAL A 92 -8.41 -2.99 31.01
C VAL A 92 -7.06 -2.34 30.74
N LEU A 93 -6.06 -2.61 31.57
CA LEU A 93 -4.71 -2.05 31.42
C LEU A 93 -4.02 -2.60 30.15
N ILE A 94 -4.16 -3.91 29.88
CA ILE A 94 -3.66 -4.55 28.68
C ILE A 94 -4.28 -3.89 27.43
N ALA A 95 -5.62 -3.71 27.44
CA ALA A 95 -6.33 -3.09 26.34
C ALA A 95 -5.93 -1.61 26.16
N GLN A 96 -5.77 -0.87 27.25
CA GLN A 96 -5.34 0.53 27.20
C GLN A 96 -3.97 0.69 26.54
N GLU A 97 -2.98 -0.07 26.97
CA GLU A 97 -1.63 -0.06 26.41
C GLU A 97 -1.65 -0.45 24.92
N TYR A 98 -2.41 -1.49 24.59
CA TYR A 98 -2.56 -1.95 23.22
C TYR A 98 -3.21 -0.88 22.31
N LEU A 99 -4.26 -0.21 22.78
CA LEU A 99 -4.93 0.87 22.04
C LEU A 99 -4.04 2.11 21.89
N LEU A 100 -3.26 2.46 22.91
CA LEU A 100 -2.27 3.53 22.81
C LEU A 100 -1.20 3.19 21.77
N GLY A 101 -0.73 1.95 21.72
CA GLY A 101 0.18 1.48 20.68
C GLY A 101 -0.39 1.63 19.27
N TRP A 102 -1.67 1.29 19.08
CA TRP A 102 -2.37 1.53 17.80
C TRP A 102 -2.55 3.01 17.50
N TRP A 103 -2.83 3.83 18.50
CA TRP A 103 -2.93 5.27 18.32
C TRP A 103 -1.63 5.86 17.78
N GLU A 104 -0.50 5.58 18.42
CA GLU A 104 0.82 6.04 17.96
C GLU A 104 1.17 5.47 16.58
N LEU A 105 0.84 4.20 16.32
CA LEU A 105 1.06 3.56 15.03
C LEU A 105 0.30 4.25 13.89
N LEU A 106 -0.97 4.59 14.12
CA LEU A 106 -1.81 5.27 13.12
C LEU A 106 -1.36 6.72 12.86
N HIS A 107 -0.60 7.33 13.76
CA HIS A 107 0.01 8.65 13.55
C HIS A 107 1.44 8.56 13.03
N HIS A 108 1.97 7.35 12.87
CA HIS A 108 3.32 7.14 12.37
C HIS A 108 3.35 7.22 10.83
N PHE A 109 4.06 8.22 10.27
CA PHE A 109 4.12 8.44 8.83
C PHE A 109 4.49 7.19 8.05
N TRP A 110 5.58 6.50 8.42
CA TRP A 110 6.04 5.30 7.70
C TRP A 110 5.05 4.15 7.76
N PHE A 111 4.31 3.99 8.86
CA PHE A 111 3.26 2.97 8.93
C PHE A 111 2.12 3.27 7.95
N LEU A 112 1.60 4.50 7.97
CA LEU A 112 0.55 4.92 7.03
C LEU A 112 1.02 4.83 5.59
N PHE A 113 2.25 5.26 5.33
CA PHE A 113 2.87 5.21 4.03
C PHE A 113 2.93 3.76 3.49
N PHE A 114 3.51 2.83 4.25
CA PHE A 114 3.61 1.43 3.83
C PHE A 114 2.27 0.71 3.80
N ALA A 115 1.35 1.00 4.73
CA ALA A 115 0.01 0.44 4.72
C ALA A 115 -0.76 0.88 3.47
N PHE A 116 -0.68 2.15 3.10
CA PHE A 116 -1.31 2.68 1.89
C PHE A 116 -0.72 2.06 0.62
N GLU A 117 0.60 2.05 0.50
CA GLU A 117 1.30 1.39 -0.62
C GLU A 117 0.87 -0.08 -0.74
N PHE A 118 0.90 -0.80 0.38
CA PHE A 118 0.58 -2.22 0.41
C PHE A 118 -0.87 -2.51 -0.01
N VAL A 119 -1.84 -1.77 0.53
CA VAL A 119 -3.26 -1.97 0.20
C VAL A 119 -3.52 -1.72 -1.28
N ILE A 120 -2.97 -0.64 -1.85
CA ILE A 120 -3.13 -0.35 -3.28
C ILE A 120 -2.48 -1.44 -4.13
N PHE A 121 -1.24 -1.83 -3.80
CA PHE A 121 -0.53 -2.88 -4.52
C PHE A 121 -1.29 -4.20 -4.46
N LEU A 122 -1.81 -4.57 -3.29
CA LEU A 122 -2.57 -5.79 -3.07
C LEU A 122 -3.86 -5.81 -3.91
N ILE A 123 -4.64 -4.73 -3.88
CA ILE A 123 -5.89 -4.62 -4.64
C ILE A 123 -5.60 -4.67 -6.15
N LEU A 124 -4.62 -3.90 -6.62
CA LEU A 124 -4.28 -3.84 -8.04
C LEU A 124 -3.75 -5.18 -8.56
N SER A 125 -2.83 -5.82 -7.83
CA SER A 125 -2.27 -7.12 -8.22
C SER A 125 -3.33 -8.22 -8.22
N ALA A 126 -4.20 -8.27 -7.21
CA ALA A 126 -5.31 -9.21 -7.15
C ALA A 126 -6.32 -8.98 -8.29
N PHE A 127 -6.63 -7.73 -8.61
CA PHE A 127 -7.50 -7.37 -9.73
C PHE A 127 -6.89 -7.83 -11.07
N LEU A 128 -5.62 -7.52 -11.33
CA LEU A 128 -4.93 -7.93 -12.56
C LEU A 128 -4.85 -9.46 -12.69
N ALA A 129 -4.50 -10.16 -11.61
CA ALA A 129 -4.44 -11.62 -11.58
C ALA A 129 -5.83 -12.25 -11.81
N THR A 130 -6.88 -11.69 -11.21
CA THR A 130 -8.27 -12.13 -11.42
C THR A 130 -8.70 -11.94 -12.85
N ALA A 131 -8.45 -10.77 -13.43
CA ALA A 131 -8.80 -10.48 -14.82
C ALA A 131 -8.05 -11.39 -15.81
N ALA A 132 -6.75 -11.61 -15.59
CA ALA A 132 -5.95 -12.55 -16.39
C ALA A 132 -6.51 -13.98 -16.28
N THR A 133 -6.85 -14.42 -15.08
CA THR A 133 -7.47 -15.73 -14.84
C THR A 133 -8.78 -15.89 -15.60
N VAL A 134 -9.68 -14.90 -15.53
CA VAL A 134 -10.96 -14.92 -16.25
C VAL A 134 -10.74 -15.00 -17.76
N ILE A 135 -9.79 -14.24 -18.31
CA ILE A 135 -9.44 -14.30 -19.74
C ILE A 135 -8.91 -15.69 -20.10
N LEU A 136 -8.00 -16.28 -19.33
CA LEU A 136 -7.45 -17.62 -19.58
C LEU A 136 -8.53 -18.72 -19.51
N PHE A 137 -9.38 -18.68 -18.49
CA PHE A 137 -10.51 -19.61 -18.39
C PHE A 137 -11.52 -19.45 -19.53
N SER A 138 -11.68 -18.24 -20.06
CA SER A 138 -12.50 -17.98 -21.25
C SER A 138 -11.94 -18.67 -22.48
N VAL A 139 -10.60 -18.73 -22.63
CA VAL A 139 -9.96 -19.50 -23.72
C VAL A 139 -10.37 -20.96 -23.63
N VAL A 140 -10.26 -21.58 -22.45
CA VAL A 140 -10.64 -22.98 -22.23
C VAL A 140 -12.15 -23.20 -22.52
N ALA A 141 -13.00 -22.29 -22.06
CA ALA A 141 -14.46 -22.40 -22.19
C ALA A 141 -14.96 -22.20 -23.63
N TYR A 142 -14.31 -21.35 -24.41
CA TYR A 142 -14.80 -20.92 -25.73
C TYR A 142 -13.98 -21.43 -26.91
N CYS A 143 -12.78 -22.00 -26.68
CA CYS A 143 -11.89 -22.44 -27.75
C CYS A 143 -12.54 -23.46 -28.69
N SER A 144 -13.27 -24.45 -28.16
CA SER A 144 -13.94 -25.47 -28.98
C SER A 144 -15.00 -24.87 -29.93
N ARG A 145 -15.71 -23.83 -29.50
CA ARG A 145 -16.70 -23.13 -30.34
C ARG A 145 -16.04 -22.29 -31.40
N TRP A 146 -14.95 -21.60 -31.04
CA TRP A 146 -14.17 -20.79 -31.94
C TRP A 146 -13.49 -21.64 -33.02
N LEU A 147 -12.90 -22.78 -32.65
CA LEU A 147 -12.32 -23.75 -33.59
C LEU A 147 -13.36 -24.34 -34.54
N HIS A 148 -14.55 -24.69 -34.03
CA HIS A 148 -15.64 -25.15 -34.86
C HIS A 148 -16.07 -24.09 -35.89
N GLU A 149 -16.21 -22.84 -35.51
CA GLU A 149 -16.55 -21.74 -36.42
C GLU A 149 -15.47 -21.53 -37.49
N TRP A 150 -14.21 -21.63 -37.10
CA TRP A 150 -13.08 -21.46 -38.01
C TRP A 150 -13.00 -22.59 -39.04
N ARG A 151 -13.19 -23.82 -38.58
CA ARG A 151 -13.25 -25.01 -39.46
C ARG A 151 -14.37 -24.89 -40.52
N GLU A 152 -15.54 -24.44 -40.09
CA GLU A 152 -16.66 -24.25 -41.02
C GLU A 152 -16.40 -23.11 -42.02
N ARG A 153 -15.70 -22.07 -41.64
CA ARG A 153 -15.33 -20.98 -42.54
C ARG A 153 -14.24 -21.36 -43.54
N THR A 154 -13.30 -22.22 -43.14
CA THR A 154 -12.19 -22.68 -43.99
C THR A 154 -12.49 -23.94 -44.81
N GLY A 155 -13.74 -24.40 -44.81
CA GLY A 155 -14.13 -25.61 -45.55
C GLY A 155 -13.53 -26.92 -45.04
N GLY A 156 -13.01 -26.92 -43.79
CA GLY A 156 -12.46 -28.14 -43.18
C GLY A 156 -10.99 -28.44 -43.51
N LEU A 157 -10.25 -27.47 -44.04
CA LEU A 157 -8.85 -27.60 -44.48
C LEU A 157 -7.89 -28.14 -43.41
N PHE A 158 -8.18 -27.97 -42.13
CA PHE A 158 -7.32 -28.38 -41.02
C PHE A 158 -8.03 -29.24 -39.99
N ARG A 159 -7.35 -30.29 -39.47
CA ARG A 159 -7.86 -31.08 -38.35
C ARG A 159 -7.73 -30.34 -37.02
N GLU A 160 -8.74 -30.45 -36.14
CA GLU A 160 -8.84 -29.72 -34.89
C GLU A 160 -7.62 -29.88 -33.95
N TRP A 161 -7.02 -31.08 -33.91
CA TRP A 161 -5.86 -31.38 -33.05
C TRP A 161 -4.55 -30.70 -33.51
N ILE A 162 -4.43 -30.28 -34.78
CA ILE A 162 -3.29 -29.52 -35.29
C ILE A 162 -3.53 -28.01 -35.11
N LEU A 163 -4.77 -27.58 -35.33
CA LEU A 163 -5.13 -26.17 -35.23
C LEU A 163 -5.03 -25.65 -33.78
N PHE A 164 -5.40 -26.43 -32.79
CA PHE A 164 -5.44 -25.99 -31.40
C PHE A 164 -4.06 -25.57 -30.88
N PRO A 165 -3.01 -26.40 -30.89
CA PRO A 165 -1.69 -25.98 -30.40
C PRO A 165 -1.05 -24.89 -31.27
N MET A 166 -1.26 -24.92 -32.59
CA MET A 166 -0.74 -23.92 -33.52
C MET A 166 -1.36 -22.55 -33.25
N VAL A 167 -2.65 -22.50 -33.01
CA VAL A 167 -3.40 -21.29 -32.65
C VAL A 167 -2.96 -20.79 -31.27
N LEU A 168 -2.84 -21.67 -30.28
CA LEU A 168 -2.38 -21.32 -28.95
C LEU A 168 -0.97 -20.73 -29.00
N TRP A 169 -0.09 -21.31 -29.80
CA TRP A 169 1.27 -20.83 -29.99
C TRP A 169 1.29 -19.45 -30.66
N LEU A 170 0.56 -19.30 -31.76
CA LEU A 170 0.55 -18.07 -32.56
C LEU A 170 -0.15 -16.90 -31.84
N LEU A 171 -1.17 -17.18 -31.06
CA LEU A 171 -2.01 -16.17 -30.45
C LEU A 171 -1.58 -15.79 -29.03
N PHE A 172 -0.93 -16.68 -28.33
CA PHE A 172 -0.53 -16.43 -26.94
C PHE A 172 1.00 -16.35 -26.82
N LEU A 173 1.71 -17.38 -27.24
CA LEU A 173 3.14 -17.46 -27.00
C LEU A 173 3.92 -16.45 -27.83
N LEU A 174 3.59 -16.27 -29.09
CA LEU A 174 4.30 -15.32 -29.97
C LEU A 174 4.15 -13.85 -29.52
N PRO A 175 2.93 -13.35 -29.24
CA PRO A 175 2.77 -12.00 -28.70
C PRO A 175 3.42 -11.81 -27.33
N VAL A 176 3.35 -12.81 -26.43
CA VAL A 176 3.98 -12.73 -25.11
C VAL A 176 5.51 -12.63 -25.23
N LEU A 177 6.12 -13.45 -26.09
CA LEU A 177 7.58 -13.47 -26.27
C LEU A 177 8.10 -12.22 -27.00
N SER A 178 7.31 -11.64 -27.90
CA SER A 178 7.76 -10.52 -28.74
C SER A 178 7.42 -9.15 -28.17
N GLN A 179 6.28 -9.01 -27.49
CA GLN A 179 5.74 -7.71 -27.11
C GLN A 179 5.38 -7.57 -25.61
N GLY A 180 5.43 -8.67 -24.86
CA GLY A 180 5.12 -8.71 -23.44
C GLY A 180 3.80 -9.40 -23.08
N LEU A 181 3.65 -9.71 -21.80
CA LEU A 181 2.58 -10.56 -21.26
C LEU A 181 1.17 -10.07 -21.60
N PHE A 182 0.93 -8.77 -21.53
CA PHE A 182 -0.41 -8.21 -21.73
C PHE A 182 -0.91 -8.32 -23.18
N TRP A 183 -0.02 -8.37 -24.16
CA TRP A 183 -0.41 -8.57 -25.56
C TRP A 183 -1.08 -9.92 -25.81
N GLY A 184 -0.61 -10.98 -25.14
CA GLY A 184 -1.29 -12.29 -25.18
C GLY A 184 -2.71 -12.21 -24.63
N LEU A 185 -2.91 -11.52 -23.52
CA LEU A 185 -4.25 -11.31 -22.95
C LEU A 185 -5.15 -10.45 -23.85
N PHE A 186 -4.60 -9.40 -24.49
CA PHE A 186 -5.33 -8.59 -25.45
C PHE A 186 -5.80 -9.41 -26.66
N VAL A 187 -4.91 -10.20 -27.25
CA VAL A 187 -5.26 -11.06 -28.39
C VAL A 187 -6.35 -12.06 -27.98
N CYS A 188 -6.22 -12.73 -26.85
CA CYS A 188 -7.24 -13.63 -26.33
C CYS A 188 -8.58 -12.91 -26.14
N THR A 189 -8.56 -11.73 -25.53
CA THR A 189 -9.75 -10.90 -25.33
C THR A 189 -10.42 -10.55 -26.65
N PHE A 190 -9.66 -10.10 -27.65
CA PHE A 190 -10.21 -9.75 -28.97
C PHE A 190 -10.83 -10.95 -29.66
N LEU A 191 -10.18 -12.11 -29.62
CA LEU A 191 -10.69 -13.33 -30.28
C LEU A 191 -11.98 -13.81 -29.66
N PHE A 192 -12.03 -13.87 -28.33
CA PHE A 192 -13.14 -14.46 -27.60
C PHE A 192 -14.23 -13.49 -27.17
N TRP A 193 -14.08 -12.16 -27.42
CA TRP A 193 -15.00 -11.12 -27.02
C TRP A 193 -16.47 -11.41 -27.35
N SER A 194 -16.73 -11.88 -28.57
CA SER A 194 -18.10 -12.19 -29.02
C SER A 194 -18.77 -13.33 -28.24
N TYR A 195 -17.97 -14.19 -27.60
CA TYR A 195 -18.47 -15.32 -26.80
C TYR A 195 -18.67 -14.95 -25.33
N TYR A 196 -18.06 -13.84 -24.88
CA TYR A 196 -18.12 -13.42 -23.47
C TYR A 196 -19.55 -13.08 -23.04
N SER A 197 -19.88 -13.50 -21.81
CA SER A 197 -21.06 -13.02 -21.11
C SER A 197 -20.95 -11.52 -20.81
N TYR A 198 -22.06 -10.86 -20.49
CA TYR A 198 -22.04 -9.44 -20.08
C TYR A 198 -21.09 -9.18 -18.91
N LYS A 199 -21.04 -10.09 -17.94
CA LYS A 199 -20.19 -10.00 -16.75
C LYS A 199 -18.69 -10.06 -17.06
N GLU A 200 -18.30 -10.98 -17.94
CA GLU A 200 -16.91 -11.09 -18.42
C GLU A 200 -16.51 -9.85 -19.22
N ARG A 201 -17.40 -9.33 -20.07
CA ARG A 201 -17.18 -8.10 -20.82
C ARG A 201 -16.97 -6.90 -19.91
N LEU A 202 -17.79 -6.77 -18.86
CA LEU A 202 -17.67 -5.69 -17.88
C LEU A 202 -16.30 -5.73 -17.21
N LEU A 203 -15.86 -6.89 -16.69
CA LEU A 203 -14.56 -7.05 -16.06
C LEU A 203 -13.41 -6.68 -17.00
N VAL A 204 -13.45 -7.19 -18.24
CA VAL A 204 -12.42 -6.92 -19.24
C VAL A 204 -12.42 -5.45 -19.67
N SER A 205 -13.60 -4.82 -19.81
CA SER A 205 -13.69 -3.39 -20.10
C SER A 205 -13.08 -2.54 -18.98
N VAL A 206 -13.36 -2.89 -17.72
CA VAL A 206 -12.73 -2.23 -16.56
C VAL A 206 -11.22 -2.42 -16.57
N LEU A 207 -10.70 -3.63 -16.88
CA LEU A 207 -9.27 -3.86 -17.03
C LEU A 207 -8.65 -2.96 -18.09
N ILE A 208 -9.28 -2.83 -19.26
CA ILE A 208 -8.78 -1.96 -20.36
C ILE A 208 -8.77 -0.50 -19.92
N VAL A 209 -9.80 -0.04 -19.21
CA VAL A 209 -9.86 1.33 -18.68
C VAL A 209 -8.76 1.55 -17.64
N VAL A 210 -8.53 0.61 -16.72
CA VAL A 210 -7.44 0.70 -15.72
C VAL A 210 -6.08 0.77 -16.40
N ILE A 211 -5.85 -0.05 -17.44
CA ILE A 211 -4.61 0.01 -18.23
C ILE A 211 -4.49 1.36 -18.95
N GLY A 212 -5.59 1.87 -19.52
CA GLY A 212 -5.60 3.18 -20.19
C GLY A 212 -5.31 4.35 -19.25
N LEU A 213 -5.74 4.25 -17.98
CA LEU A 213 -5.50 5.27 -16.97
C LEU A 213 -4.14 5.10 -16.25
N SER A 214 -3.39 4.05 -16.56
CA SER A 214 -2.12 3.74 -15.87
C SER A 214 -1.10 4.88 -15.95
N PHE A 215 -1.12 5.69 -17.03
CA PHE A 215 -0.24 6.86 -17.17
C PHE A 215 -0.47 7.92 -16.07
N LEU A 216 -1.68 7.96 -15.49
CA LEU A 216 -2.01 8.89 -14.40
C LEU A 216 -1.51 8.38 -13.05
N PHE A 217 -1.67 7.10 -12.75
CA PHE A 217 -1.43 6.61 -11.39
C PHE A 217 -0.14 5.79 -11.23
N LEU A 218 0.35 5.12 -12.29
CA LEU A 218 1.54 4.28 -12.19
C LEU A 218 2.80 5.05 -11.75
N PRO A 219 3.08 6.27 -12.26
CA PRO A 219 4.21 7.07 -11.77
C PRO A 219 4.13 7.34 -10.26
N TYR A 220 2.94 7.66 -9.74
CA TYR A 220 2.75 7.89 -8.30
C TYR A 220 2.95 6.62 -7.48
N LEU A 221 2.40 5.48 -7.90
CA LEU A 221 2.60 4.20 -7.21
C LEU A 221 4.08 3.81 -7.13
N VAL A 222 4.81 4.09 -8.20
CA VAL A 222 6.25 3.79 -8.26
C VAL A 222 7.05 4.83 -7.47
N SER A 223 6.60 6.07 -7.39
CA SER A 223 7.21 7.12 -6.55
C SER A 223 7.24 6.71 -5.09
N PHE A 224 6.18 6.09 -4.58
CA PHE A 224 6.18 5.55 -3.21
C PHE A 224 7.32 4.55 -2.97
N ARG A 225 7.63 3.71 -3.95
CA ARG A 225 8.79 2.79 -3.87
C ARG A 225 10.13 3.53 -3.83
N ALA A 226 10.28 4.57 -4.65
CA ALA A 226 11.50 5.40 -4.68
C ALA A 226 11.65 6.21 -3.38
N ALA A 227 10.56 6.78 -2.88
CA ALA A 227 10.53 7.58 -1.66
C ALA A 227 11.02 6.82 -0.41
N LYS A 228 10.81 5.51 -0.35
CA LYS A 228 11.33 4.64 0.72
C LYS A 228 12.85 4.77 0.91
N ASN A 229 13.59 4.97 -0.16
CA ASN A 229 15.05 5.06 -0.14
C ASN A 229 15.54 6.52 -0.07
N SER A 230 14.64 7.49 0.03
CA SER A 230 14.99 8.90 0.15
C SER A 230 15.57 9.20 1.54
N LEU A 231 16.80 9.65 1.56
CA LEU A 231 17.47 10.11 2.77
C LEU A 231 16.80 11.40 3.27
N LEU A 232 16.50 12.32 2.36
CA LEU A 232 15.78 13.56 2.66
C LEU A 232 14.43 13.26 3.34
N LEU A 233 13.60 12.39 2.79
CA LEU A 233 12.29 12.06 3.40
C LEU A 233 12.48 11.43 4.80
N THR A 234 13.50 10.60 4.99
CA THR A 234 13.81 10.02 6.30
C THR A 234 14.08 11.10 7.35
N TYR A 235 14.87 12.12 7.00
CA TYR A 235 15.16 13.23 7.92
C TYR A 235 13.99 14.21 8.06
N MET A 236 13.15 14.39 7.03
CA MET A 236 11.89 15.13 7.14
C MET A 236 10.96 14.49 8.17
N VAL A 237 10.84 13.15 8.17
CA VAL A 237 10.02 12.42 9.16
C VAL A 237 10.58 12.61 10.57
N LYS A 238 11.89 12.53 10.73
CA LYS A 238 12.55 12.80 12.04
C LYS A 238 12.30 14.22 12.52
N ASN A 239 12.44 15.22 11.65
CA ASN A 239 12.14 16.61 11.98
C ASN A 239 10.69 16.79 12.39
N GLN A 240 9.74 16.25 11.63
CA GLN A 240 8.31 16.34 11.93
C GLN A 240 7.95 15.72 13.29
N ARG A 241 8.69 14.70 13.74
CA ARG A 241 8.49 14.01 15.02
C ARG A 241 9.36 14.54 16.15
N GLU A 242 10.09 15.62 15.92
CA GLU A 242 11.06 16.19 16.87
C GLU A 242 12.14 15.18 17.30
N GLU A 243 12.40 14.18 16.46
CA GLU A 243 13.41 13.16 16.74
C GLU A 243 14.84 13.71 16.48
N GLY A 244 15.68 13.62 17.48
CA GLY A 244 17.08 14.01 17.35
C GLY A 244 17.85 13.08 16.42
N SER A 245 18.74 13.64 15.62
CA SER A 245 19.70 12.86 14.84
C SER A 245 21.00 12.65 15.63
N THR A 246 21.38 11.39 15.85
CA THR A 246 22.66 11.04 16.47
C THR A 246 23.81 11.03 15.47
N TYR A 247 23.49 11.09 14.17
CA TYR A 247 24.43 11.00 13.07
C TYR A 247 24.25 12.18 12.12
N LEU A 248 25.37 12.80 11.71
CA LEU A 248 25.37 13.80 10.64
C LEU A 248 25.25 13.09 9.29
N PRO A 249 24.23 13.40 8.50
CA PRO A 249 24.18 12.92 7.14
C PRO A 249 25.24 13.58 6.28
N ASP A 250 25.49 13.04 5.10
CA ASP A 250 26.22 13.74 4.06
C ASP A 250 25.33 14.85 3.49
N ASP A 251 25.64 16.10 3.81
CA ASP A 251 24.89 17.29 3.38
C ASP A 251 24.71 17.32 1.86
N GLN A 252 25.76 16.97 1.11
CA GLN A 252 25.72 16.96 -0.34
C GLN A 252 24.73 15.92 -0.89
N GLN A 253 24.60 14.78 -0.21
CA GLN A 253 23.70 13.74 -0.63
C GLN A 253 22.23 14.18 -0.44
N ILE A 254 21.91 14.82 0.69
CA ILE A 254 20.56 15.34 0.96
C ILE A 254 20.21 16.47 -0.02
N GLN A 255 21.15 17.41 -0.25
CA GLN A 255 20.92 18.52 -1.19
C GLN A 255 20.71 18.04 -2.63
N LYS A 256 21.40 16.98 -3.07
CA LYS A 256 21.25 16.41 -4.42
C LYS A 256 19.89 15.76 -4.67
N GLU A 257 19.17 15.32 -3.63
CA GLU A 257 17.84 14.72 -3.81
C GLU A 257 16.77 15.72 -4.24
N ASP A 258 16.94 17.02 -3.89
CA ASP A 258 16.00 18.07 -4.28
C ASP A 258 16.68 19.46 -4.27
N PRO A 259 17.58 19.73 -5.23
CA PRO A 259 18.46 20.88 -5.20
C PRO A 259 17.72 22.22 -5.35
N ASP A 260 16.55 22.22 -5.98
CA ASP A 260 15.74 23.42 -6.22
C ASP A 260 14.79 23.76 -5.08
N SER A 261 14.56 22.83 -4.16
CA SER A 261 13.69 23.00 -2.99
C SER A 261 14.43 23.65 -1.82
N TRP A 262 13.68 24.35 -0.96
CA TRP A 262 14.15 24.86 0.32
C TRP A 262 14.30 23.77 1.40
N VAL A 263 13.57 22.66 1.24
CA VAL A 263 13.44 21.61 2.27
C VAL A 263 14.76 20.96 2.67
N PRO A 264 15.66 20.57 1.74
CA PRO A 264 16.96 20.02 2.13
C PRO A 264 17.77 20.94 3.04
N TYR A 265 17.79 22.23 2.75
CA TYR A 265 18.54 23.24 3.49
C TYR A 265 17.96 23.44 4.89
N PHE A 266 16.64 23.54 5.01
CA PHE A 266 15.90 23.62 6.27
C PHE A 266 16.17 22.40 7.17
N ILE A 267 16.11 21.18 6.62
CA ILE A 267 16.37 19.95 7.37
C ILE A 267 17.83 19.90 7.85
N LEU A 268 18.78 20.25 6.99
CA LEU A 268 20.20 20.28 7.38
C LEU A 268 20.48 21.36 8.43
N ALA A 269 19.87 22.55 8.31
CA ALA A 269 19.96 23.60 9.31
C ALA A 269 19.47 23.13 10.69
N SER A 270 18.32 22.46 10.74
CA SER A 270 17.76 21.85 11.96
C SER A 270 18.72 20.81 12.57
N ILE A 271 19.32 19.94 11.75
CA ILE A 271 20.29 18.93 12.20
C ILE A 271 21.54 19.60 12.78
N HIS A 272 22.17 20.58 12.09
CA HIS A 272 23.34 21.30 12.59
C HIS A 272 23.02 22.09 13.87
N ALA A 273 21.85 22.75 13.94
CA ALA A 273 21.41 23.46 15.15
C ALA A 273 21.22 22.49 16.34
N SER A 274 20.71 21.27 16.11
CA SER A 274 20.60 20.24 17.14
C SER A 274 21.94 19.80 17.70
N GLN A 275 23.01 19.94 16.92
CA GLN A 275 24.37 19.63 17.32
C GLN A 275 25.14 20.86 17.84
N SER A 276 24.45 22.00 17.96
CA SER A 276 25.02 23.28 18.40
C SER A 276 26.01 23.89 17.41
N ASP A 277 26.02 23.46 16.14
CA ASP A 277 26.75 24.08 15.06
C ASP A 277 25.92 25.21 14.42
N PHE A 278 25.70 26.28 15.19
CA PHE A 278 24.82 27.38 14.80
C PHE A 278 25.34 28.19 13.62
N GLN A 279 26.66 28.18 13.35
CA GLN A 279 27.22 28.89 12.20
C GLN A 279 26.84 28.21 10.88
N GLN A 280 27.02 26.91 10.81
CA GLN A 280 26.62 26.15 9.63
C GLN A 280 25.09 26.14 9.48
N ALA A 281 24.36 26.02 10.60
CA ALA A 281 22.89 26.10 10.59
C ALA A 281 22.39 27.44 10.02
N LEU A 282 23.05 28.56 10.35
CA LEU A 282 22.70 29.89 9.83
C LEU A 282 22.83 29.94 8.31
N LEU A 283 23.96 29.49 7.77
CA LEU A 283 24.20 29.49 6.33
C LEU A 283 23.14 28.67 5.58
N LEU A 284 22.77 27.52 6.12
CA LEU A 284 21.78 26.63 5.52
C LEU A 284 20.37 27.21 5.61
N GLU A 285 19.99 27.81 6.74
CA GLU A 285 18.67 28.41 6.91
C GLU A 285 18.50 29.66 6.03
N GLU A 286 19.56 30.48 5.86
CA GLU A 286 19.56 31.59 4.92
C GLU A 286 19.40 31.11 3.45
N GLU A 287 20.00 29.99 3.08
CA GLU A 287 19.76 29.39 1.75
C GLU A 287 18.32 28.88 1.61
N ALA A 288 17.75 28.32 2.68
CA ALA A 288 16.33 27.94 2.69
C ALA A 288 15.41 29.18 2.49
N ASP A 289 15.70 30.29 3.18
CA ASP A 289 14.93 31.53 3.05
C ASP A 289 15.04 32.14 1.64
N LYS A 290 16.22 32.11 1.01
CA LYS A 290 16.38 32.54 -0.40
C LYS A 290 15.51 31.74 -1.37
N LYS A 291 15.34 30.44 -1.12
CA LYS A 291 14.52 29.55 -1.97
C LYS A 291 13.02 29.65 -1.69
N GLN A 292 12.63 29.93 -0.46
CA GLN A 292 11.25 30.08 0.00
C GLN A 292 11.10 31.33 0.88
N PRO A 293 11.15 32.54 0.28
CA PRO A 293 11.06 33.79 1.02
C PRO A 293 9.75 33.90 1.79
N ALA A 294 9.83 34.56 2.94
CA ALA A 294 8.66 34.82 3.80
C ALA A 294 7.94 33.53 4.28
N SER A 295 8.67 32.44 4.50
CA SER A 295 8.12 31.28 5.20
C SER A 295 8.13 31.52 6.71
N PRO A 296 6.98 31.50 7.42
CA PRO A 296 6.96 31.72 8.86
C PRO A 296 7.74 30.67 9.63
N LEU A 297 7.85 29.46 9.08
CA LEU A 297 8.60 28.35 9.64
C LEU A 297 10.12 28.62 9.58
N ILE A 298 10.63 29.01 8.41
CA ILE A 298 12.04 29.34 8.18
C ILE A 298 12.42 30.57 9.02
N LEU A 299 11.61 31.64 8.97
CA LEU A 299 11.86 32.86 9.74
C LEU A 299 11.88 32.61 11.25
N ASN A 300 11.01 31.72 11.77
CA ASN A 300 11.06 31.34 13.18
C ASN A 300 12.36 30.62 13.53
N ASN A 301 12.80 29.67 12.71
CA ASN A 301 13.99 28.88 12.99
C ASN A 301 15.29 29.72 12.77
N LEU A 302 15.27 30.65 11.81
CA LEU A 302 16.32 31.65 11.68
C LEU A 302 16.45 32.50 12.96
N GLY A 303 15.32 32.92 13.53
CA GLY A 303 15.28 33.59 14.83
C GLY A 303 15.85 32.73 15.95
N ASN A 304 15.58 31.43 15.99
CA ASN A 304 16.18 30.51 16.97
C ASN A 304 17.70 30.43 16.81
N ILE A 305 18.20 30.35 15.59
CA ILE A 305 19.67 30.33 15.34
C ILE A 305 20.32 31.62 15.81
N TYR A 306 19.76 32.80 15.49
CA TYR A 306 20.24 34.07 16.00
C TYR A 306 20.18 34.15 17.53
N PHE A 307 19.13 33.59 18.16
CA PHE A 307 19.00 33.50 19.61
C PHE A 307 20.21 32.75 20.24
N TYR A 308 20.55 31.56 19.70
CA TYR A 308 21.68 30.78 20.21
C TYR A 308 23.04 31.43 19.92
N LEU A 309 23.14 32.21 18.84
CA LEU A 309 24.29 33.06 18.57
C LEU A 309 24.35 34.34 19.44
N LYS A 310 23.38 34.49 20.38
CA LYS A 310 23.22 35.66 21.26
C LYS A 310 22.97 36.99 20.53
N GLN A 311 22.51 36.91 19.27
CA GLN A 311 22.11 38.07 18.46
C GLN A 311 20.62 38.35 18.66
N TYR A 312 20.21 38.68 19.88
CA TYR A 312 18.81 38.74 20.28
C TYR A 312 17.97 39.76 19.48
N ASP A 313 18.58 40.86 19.03
CA ASP A 313 17.88 41.85 18.20
C ASP A 313 17.46 41.25 16.86
N LYS A 314 18.36 40.55 16.17
CA LYS A 314 18.05 39.85 14.92
C LYS A 314 17.09 38.70 15.14
N ALA A 315 17.16 38.01 16.28
CA ALA A 315 16.20 36.98 16.63
C ALA A 315 14.77 37.55 16.72
N ILE A 316 14.62 38.68 17.43
CA ILE A 316 13.35 39.39 17.59
C ILE A 316 12.81 39.85 16.24
N GLU A 317 13.64 40.43 15.37
CA GLU A 317 13.26 40.83 14.00
C GLU A 317 12.76 39.65 13.19
N SER A 318 13.46 38.51 13.22
CA SER A 318 13.06 37.29 12.51
C SER A 318 11.73 36.72 13.03
N TYR A 319 11.54 36.65 14.35
CA TYR A 319 10.27 36.21 14.94
C TYR A 319 9.13 37.17 14.62
N GLN A 320 9.40 38.49 14.63
CA GLN A 320 8.40 39.48 14.27
C GLN A 320 7.96 39.34 12.80
N ALA A 321 8.93 39.12 11.89
CA ALA A 321 8.64 38.85 10.50
C ALA A 321 7.80 37.57 10.35
N ALA A 322 8.14 36.49 11.05
CA ALA A 322 7.36 35.25 11.07
C ALA A 322 5.91 35.47 11.54
N ALA A 323 5.72 36.22 12.63
CA ALA A 323 4.41 36.55 13.18
C ALA A 323 3.59 37.49 12.29
N GLN A 324 4.22 38.30 11.45
CA GLN A 324 3.55 39.13 10.45
C GLN A 324 3.05 38.33 9.26
N VAL A 325 3.85 37.34 8.81
CA VAL A 325 3.47 36.45 7.70
C VAL A 325 2.30 35.54 8.11
N ASP A 326 2.35 34.96 9.31
CA ASP A 326 1.26 34.14 9.84
C ASP A 326 0.84 34.64 11.23
N PRO A 327 -0.16 35.52 11.30
CA PRO A 327 -0.68 36.05 12.58
C PRO A 327 -1.35 34.99 13.48
N GLN A 328 -1.73 33.84 12.94
CA GLN A 328 -2.36 32.76 13.70
C GLN A 328 -1.33 31.79 14.32
N LEU A 329 -0.05 31.99 14.08
CA LEU A 329 1.01 31.15 14.64
C LEU A 329 1.48 31.70 15.99
N ALA A 330 1.23 30.96 17.08
CA ALA A 330 1.67 31.35 18.42
C ALA A 330 3.19 31.23 18.63
N LEU A 331 3.83 30.29 17.91
CA LEU A 331 5.24 29.91 18.09
C LEU A 331 6.24 31.07 18.01
N PRO A 332 6.21 31.95 16.98
CA PRO A 332 7.17 33.07 16.91
C PRO A 332 6.99 34.07 18.07
N ARG A 333 5.74 34.30 18.52
CA ARG A 333 5.47 35.19 19.67
C ARG A 333 6.01 34.60 20.96
N TYR A 334 5.86 33.29 21.15
CA TYR A 334 6.44 32.59 22.28
C TYR A 334 7.97 32.72 22.28
N ASN A 335 8.65 32.42 21.17
CA ASN A 335 10.09 32.52 21.05
C ASN A 335 10.60 33.96 21.21
N MET A 336 9.85 34.93 20.68
CA MET A 336 10.14 36.37 20.88
C MET A 336 10.09 36.72 22.36
N SER A 337 9.16 36.18 23.15
CA SER A 337 9.09 36.39 24.60
C SER A 337 10.37 35.92 25.31
N GLN A 338 10.93 34.79 24.88
CA GLN A 338 12.18 34.27 25.44
C GLN A 338 13.37 35.19 25.08
N ALA A 339 13.42 35.68 23.82
CA ALA A 339 14.48 36.62 23.41
C ALA A 339 14.45 37.94 24.19
N TYR A 340 13.26 38.48 24.48
CA TYR A 340 13.14 39.67 25.34
C TYR A 340 13.56 39.37 26.78
N ARG A 341 13.24 38.19 27.33
CA ARG A 341 13.68 37.78 28.68
C ARG A 341 15.22 37.67 28.78
N GLU A 342 15.88 37.13 27.77
CA GLU A 342 17.35 37.09 27.71
C GLU A 342 18.00 38.50 27.63
N LYS A 343 17.29 39.47 27.05
CA LYS A 343 17.69 40.90 27.08
C LYS A 343 17.30 41.59 28.39
N LEU A 344 16.77 40.89 29.38
CA LEU A 344 16.28 41.43 30.64
C LEU A 344 15.09 42.40 30.48
N MET A 345 14.41 42.39 29.33
CA MET A 345 13.23 43.20 29.03
C MET A 345 11.95 42.39 29.40
N PHE A 346 11.72 42.22 30.69
CA PHE A 346 10.70 41.29 31.21
C PHE A 346 9.29 41.71 30.86
N GLU A 347 8.98 43.02 30.85
CA GLU A 347 7.65 43.54 30.53
C GLU A 347 7.28 43.23 29.07
N GLU A 348 8.17 43.50 28.15
CA GLU A 348 7.99 43.17 26.73
C GLU A 348 7.89 41.64 26.51
N GLY A 349 8.73 40.89 27.24
CA GLY A 349 8.70 39.43 27.21
C GLY A 349 7.33 38.87 27.66
N GLU A 350 6.79 39.39 28.77
CA GLU A 350 5.48 38.99 29.28
C GLU A 350 4.33 39.36 28.32
N LYS A 351 4.39 40.57 27.77
CA LYS A 351 3.44 41.00 26.73
C LYS A 351 3.43 40.03 25.54
N ARG A 352 4.57 39.64 25.00
CA ARG A 352 4.66 38.70 23.87
C ARG A 352 4.20 37.29 24.23
N TYR A 353 4.42 36.86 25.47
CA TYR A 353 3.93 35.60 25.97
C TYR A 353 2.39 35.58 26.04
N HIS A 354 1.75 36.64 26.55
CA HIS A 354 0.30 36.77 26.55
C HIS A 354 -0.28 36.82 25.12
N GLU A 355 0.37 37.54 24.19
CA GLU A 355 -0.05 37.54 22.79
C GLU A 355 0.02 36.14 22.17
N ALA A 356 1.01 35.30 22.55
CA ALA A 356 1.07 33.91 22.12
C ALA A 356 -0.10 33.08 22.72
N GLN A 357 -0.44 33.29 23.99
CA GLN A 357 -1.59 32.63 24.66
C GLN A 357 -2.94 33.04 24.04
N ASP A 358 -3.09 34.30 23.66
CA ASP A 358 -4.32 34.79 23.01
C ASP A 358 -4.52 34.16 21.62
N VAL A 359 -3.43 33.87 20.90
CA VAL A 359 -3.48 33.17 19.61
C VAL A 359 -3.79 31.68 19.77
N ASP A 360 -3.03 30.96 20.59
CA ASP A 360 -3.23 29.54 20.87
C ASP A 360 -2.67 29.19 22.27
N ARG A 361 -3.55 29.19 23.25
CA ARG A 361 -3.20 28.88 24.64
C ARG A 361 -2.69 27.46 24.80
N LYS A 362 -3.33 26.49 24.13
CA LYS A 362 -2.97 25.08 24.25
C LYS A 362 -1.52 24.82 23.75
N SER A 363 -1.18 25.37 22.60
CA SER A 363 0.17 25.25 22.04
C SER A 363 1.18 26.02 22.90
N THR A 364 0.86 27.21 23.37
CA THR A 364 1.74 28.02 24.25
C THR A 364 2.04 27.29 25.56
N ASP A 365 1.03 26.66 26.20
CA ASP A 365 1.22 25.86 27.40
C ASP A 365 2.08 24.61 27.13
N ALA A 366 1.97 24.03 25.93
CA ALA A 366 2.83 22.92 25.51
C ALA A 366 4.28 23.38 25.31
N PHE A 367 4.52 24.51 24.67
CA PHE A 367 5.86 25.11 24.51
C PHE A 367 6.52 25.38 25.86
N THR A 368 5.74 25.94 26.81
CA THR A 368 6.23 26.21 28.17
C THR A 368 6.65 24.92 28.89
N ARG A 369 5.89 23.83 28.73
CA ARG A 369 6.27 22.54 29.33
C ARG A 369 7.54 21.97 28.72
N VAL A 370 7.68 22.02 27.39
CA VAL A 370 8.85 21.52 26.68
C VAL A 370 10.12 22.27 27.08
N THR A 371 10.06 23.61 27.12
CA THR A 371 11.22 24.44 27.47
C THR A 371 11.56 24.34 28.96
N ALA A 372 10.57 24.18 29.85
CA ALA A 372 10.80 23.91 31.27
C ALA A 372 11.55 22.58 31.53
N GLN A 373 11.28 21.57 30.70
CA GLN A 373 12.01 20.29 30.75
C GLN A 373 13.43 20.39 30.18
N ASN A 374 13.71 21.37 29.33
CA ASN A 374 14.97 21.60 28.66
C ASN A 374 15.50 23.03 28.88
N PRO A 375 16.00 23.37 30.08
CA PRO A 375 16.41 24.75 30.36
C PRO A 375 17.52 25.27 29.44
N GLY A 376 18.36 24.40 28.85
CA GLY A 376 19.37 24.75 27.86
C GLY A 376 18.82 25.11 26.47
N ARG A 377 17.51 24.90 26.26
CA ARG A 377 16.82 25.20 24.99
C ARG A 377 15.50 25.95 25.24
N PRO A 378 15.59 27.27 25.54
CA PRO A 378 14.43 28.06 25.92
C PRO A 378 13.54 28.48 24.74
N VAL A 379 13.98 28.27 23.50
CA VAL A 379 13.19 28.54 22.29
C VAL A 379 12.79 27.23 21.61
N VAL A 380 11.61 27.24 20.99
CA VAL A 380 10.99 26.08 20.36
C VAL A 380 11.23 26.12 18.85
N GLU A 381 11.68 25.03 18.30
CA GLU A 381 11.91 24.86 16.85
C GLU A 381 10.57 24.64 16.13
N GLY A 382 10.46 25.18 14.93
CA GLY A 382 9.34 24.88 14.05
C GLY A 382 9.63 23.65 13.21
N HIS A 383 8.65 22.78 13.05
CA HIS A 383 8.78 21.50 12.36
C HIS A 383 7.88 21.40 11.13
N LEU A 384 8.27 20.55 10.18
CA LEU A 384 7.46 20.28 8.98
C LEU A 384 6.12 19.65 9.35
N ALA A 385 5.08 20.01 8.63
CA ALA A 385 3.76 19.40 8.81
C ALA A 385 3.69 18.05 8.07
N LEU A 386 2.85 17.14 8.56
CA LEU A 386 2.61 15.83 7.93
C LEU A 386 2.24 15.93 6.43
N LYS A 387 1.49 16.98 6.05
CA LYS A 387 1.14 17.27 4.64
C LYS A 387 2.37 17.45 3.75
N ASP A 388 3.45 18.04 4.27
CA ASP A 388 4.67 18.31 3.50
C ASP A 388 5.44 17.01 3.21
N LEU A 389 5.41 16.06 4.16
CA LEU A 389 5.96 14.73 3.97
C LEU A 389 5.21 13.97 2.85
N TRP A 390 3.88 13.98 2.91
CA TRP A 390 3.06 13.35 1.86
C TRP A 390 3.27 14.00 0.49
N LYS A 391 3.34 15.33 0.44
CA LYS A 391 3.64 16.05 -0.79
C LYS A 391 4.97 15.60 -1.37
N LYS A 392 6.04 15.53 -0.55
CA LYS A 392 7.36 15.06 -0.99
C LYS A 392 7.35 13.60 -1.42
N ALA A 393 6.67 12.73 -0.67
CA ALA A 393 6.58 11.31 -0.99
C ALA A 393 5.89 11.05 -2.35
N ILE A 394 4.93 11.88 -2.73
CA ILE A 394 4.16 11.75 -3.97
C ILE A 394 4.84 12.47 -5.14
N ASP A 395 5.50 13.59 -4.90
CA ASP A 395 6.02 14.51 -5.93
C ASP A 395 7.43 14.11 -6.43
N SER A 396 7.68 12.82 -6.64
CA SER A 396 9.00 12.41 -7.11
C SER A 396 9.06 12.24 -8.63
N ASN A 397 9.84 13.07 -9.32
CA ASN A 397 10.17 12.91 -10.74
C ASN A 397 10.82 11.53 -11.06
N HIS A 398 11.39 10.86 -10.06
CA HIS A 398 11.96 9.52 -10.17
C HIS A 398 10.93 8.45 -10.50
N GLY A 399 9.65 8.64 -10.14
CA GLY A 399 8.57 7.70 -10.42
C GLY A 399 8.28 7.54 -11.91
N GLN A 400 8.44 8.59 -12.72
CA GLN A 400 8.13 8.53 -14.15
C GLN A 400 9.07 7.60 -14.92
N ALA A 401 10.38 7.69 -14.67
CA ALA A 401 11.36 6.85 -15.34
C ALA A 401 11.16 5.36 -15.01
N LEU A 402 10.94 5.03 -13.74
CA LEU A 402 10.71 3.66 -13.31
C LEU A 402 9.35 3.12 -13.78
N ALA A 403 8.30 3.95 -13.80
CA ALA A 403 7.00 3.58 -14.36
C ALA A 403 7.10 3.22 -15.84
N GLU A 404 7.90 3.97 -16.61
CA GLU A 404 8.16 3.68 -18.03
C GLU A 404 8.90 2.33 -18.19
N VAL A 405 9.85 2.01 -17.32
CA VAL A 405 10.56 0.70 -17.33
C VAL A 405 9.58 -0.44 -17.05
N ILE A 406 8.75 -0.32 -16.02
CA ILE A 406 7.74 -1.34 -15.68
C ILE A 406 6.72 -1.49 -16.83
N TRP A 407 6.27 -0.37 -17.39
CA TRP A 407 5.34 -0.38 -18.52
C TRP A 407 5.93 -1.12 -19.72
N LYS A 408 7.18 -0.81 -20.10
CA LYS A 408 7.87 -1.47 -21.21
C LYS A 408 8.08 -2.98 -20.99
N ALA A 409 8.30 -3.40 -19.76
CA ALA A 409 8.38 -4.82 -19.43
C ALA A 409 7.05 -5.57 -19.64
N LEU A 410 5.90 -4.88 -19.51
CA LEU A 410 4.57 -5.46 -19.67
C LEU A 410 3.99 -5.32 -21.07
N PHE A 411 4.25 -4.18 -21.74
CA PHE A 411 3.64 -3.78 -23.01
C PHE A 411 4.64 -3.62 -24.16
N GLY A 412 5.93 -3.99 -23.95
CA GLY A 412 6.98 -3.88 -24.97
C GLY A 412 7.42 -2.43 -25.20
N PRO A 413 7.85 -2.08 -26.43
CA PRO A 413 8.54 -0.82 -26.71
C PRO A 413 7.61 0.43 -26.64
N LEU A 414 6.34 0.25 -26.36
CA LEU A 414 5.38 1.33 -26.33
C LEU A 414 5.56 2.22 -25.08
N SER A 415 5.46 3.54 -25.26
CA SER A 415 5.51 4.49 -24.14
C SER A 415 4.24 4.43 -23.29
N LEU A 416 4.40 4.61 -21.98
CA LEU A 416 3.30 4.70 -21.02
C LEU A 416 2.30 5.83 -21.41
N ARG A 417 2.78 6.92 -21.99
CA ARG A 417 1.93 8.07 -22.39
C ARG A 417 0.87 7.74 -23.43
N ILE A 418 1.07 6.69 -24.22
CA ILE A 418 0.09 6.27 -25.23
C ILE A 418 -0.97 5.29 -24.70
N SER A 419 -0.89 4.90 -23.44
CA SER A 419 -1.86 3.95 -22.83
C SER A 419 -3.33 4.36 -23.01
N PRO A 420 -3.75 5.65 -22.94
CA PRO A 420 -5.13 6.03 -23.20
C PRO A 420 -5.56 5.75 -24.63
N LEU A 421 -4.70 6.05 -25.60
CA LEU A 421 -4.98 5.80 -27.02
C LEU A 421 -5.12 4.30 -27.30
N LEU A 422 -4.26 3.47 -26.68
CA LEU A 422 -4.36 2.02 -26.80
C LEU A 422 -5.68 1.51 -26.22
N ALA A 423 -6.09 1.98 -25.04
CA ALA A 423 -7.33 1.58 -24.42
C ALA A 423 -8.56 1.99 -25.26
N VAL A 424 -8.59 3.20 -25.76
CA VAL A 424 -9.66 3.71 -26.62
C VAL A 424 -9.73 2.91 -27.93
N ALA A 425 -8.60 2.71 -28.61
CA ALA A 425 -8.54 1.93 -29.85
C ALA A 425 -9.02 0.49 -29.63
N TRP A 426 -8.65 -0.09 -28.48
CA TRP A 426 -9.07 -1.45 -28.11
C TRP A 426 -10.55 -1.54 -27.85
N LEU A 427 -11.12 -0.64 -27.04
CA LEU A 427 -12.55 -0.58 -26.76
C LEU A 427 -13.37 -0.35 -28.03
N MET A 428 -12.93 0.54 -28.92
CA MET A 428 -13.56 0.73 -30.22
C MET A 428 -13.52 -0.54 -31.06
N GLY A 429 -12.37 -1.22 -31.15
CA GLY A 429 -12.24 -2.50 -31.86
C GLY A 429 -13.21 -3.57 -31.33
N LEU A 430 -13.35 -3.66 -30.00
CA LEU A 430 -14.30 -4.58 -29.36
C LEU A 430 -15.75 -4.19 -29.65
N PHE A 431 -16.08 -2.90 -29.63
CA PHE A 431 -17.42 -2.38 -29.97
C PHE A 431 -17.81 -2.72 -31.40
N PHE A 432 -16.95 -2.47 -32.39
CA PHE A 432 -17.21 -2.82 -33.79
C PHE A 432 -17.38 -4.33 -33.97
N LYS A 433 -16.60 -5.13 -33.25
CA LYS A 433 -16.73 -6.59 -33.28
C LYS A 433 -18.04 -7.10 -32.69
N ASP A 434 -18.67 -6.37 -31.79
CA ASP A 434 -19.93 -6.75 -31.13
C ASP A 434 -21.18 -6.41 -31.95
N SER A 435 -21.03 -6.02 -33.23
CA SER A 435 -22.15 -5.70 -34.06
C SER A 435 -23.21 -6.84 -34.06
N SER A 436 -24.47 -6.49 -34.03
CA SER A 436 -25.63 -7.41 -33.92
C SER A 436 -25.65 -8.52 -34.97
N ARG A 437 -24.99 -8.32 -36.13
CA ARG A 437 -24.88 -9.29 -37.23
C ARG A 437 -23.95 -10.47 -36.87
N VAL A 438 -22.86 -10.21 -36.12
CA VAL A 438 -21.92 -11.26 -35.70
C VAL A 438 -22.53 -12.12 -34.60
N ARG A 439 -23.24 -11.52 -33.66
CA ARG A 439 -23.87 -12.21 -32.51
C ARG A 439 -24.92 -13.28 -32.88
N LYS A 440 -25.70 -13.04 -33.93
CA LYS A 440 -26.71 -13.99 -34.42
C LYS A 440 -26.16 -15.23 -35.09
N ARG A 441 -24.83 -15.26 -35.41
CA ARG A 441 -24.17 -16.34 -36.13
C ARG A 441 -23.22 -17.20 -35.27
N LEU A 442 -23.11 -16.88 -33.98
CA LEU A 442 -22.16 -17.56 -33.10
C LEU A 442 -22.55 -19.04 -32.89
N PRO A 443 -21.56 -19.96 -32.89
CA PRO A 443 -21.81 -21.36 -32.57
C PRO A 443 -22.39 -21.53 -31.17
N THR A 444 -23.32 -22.45 -31.05
CA THR A 444 -23.92 -22.89 -29.78
C THR A 444 -23.48 -24.34 -29.52
N THR A 445 -23.99 -24.93 -28.45
CA THR A 445 -23.72 -26.33 -28.15
C THR A 445 -24.97 -27.18 -28.44
N CYS A 446 -24.76 -28.38 -28.90
CA CYS A 446 -25.83 -29.36 -29.08
C CYS A 446 -26.40 -29.74 -27.71
N GLN A 447 -27.69 -29.55 -27.51
CA GLN A 447 -28.34 -29.80 -26.23
C GLN A 447 -28.44 -31.31 -25.88
N SER A 448 -28.12 -32.19 -26.81
CA SER A 448 -28.08 -33.64 -26.56
C SER A 448 -26.65 -34.14 -26.24
N CYS A 449 -25.66 -33.88 -27.11
CA CYS A 449 -24.33 -34.45 -26.95
C CYS A 449 -23.26 -33.45 -26.51
N GLY A 450 -23.57 -32.13 -26.40
CA GLY A 450 -22.64 -31.07 -25.99
C GLY A 450 -21.63 -30.62 -27.06
N ARG A 451 -21.63 -31.15 -28.27
CA ARG A 451 -20.73 -30.72 -29.35
C ARG A 451 -21.07 -29.30 -29.81
N SER A 452 -20.04 -28.51 -30.15
CA SER A 452 -20.26 -27.20 -30.75
C SER A 452 -20.97 -27.31 -32.10
N ILE A 453 -21.98 -26.49 -32.32
CA ILE A 453 -22.79 -26.44 -33.55
C ILE A 453 -22.92 -24.99 -34.02
N CYS A 454 -22.76 -24.77 -35.31
CA CYS A 454 -23.06 -23.49 -35.95
C CYS A 454 -24.43 -23.52 -36.65
N ASN A 455 -24.87 -22.37 -37.15
CA ASN A 455 -26.17 -22.28 -37.84
C ASN A 455 -26.31 -23.21 -39.06
N ARG A 456 -25.20 -23.66 -39.68
CA ARG A 456 -25.23 -24.61 -40.81
C ARG A 456 -25.45 -26.04 -40.35
N CYS A 457 -24.84 -26.45 -39.24
CA CYS A 457 -24.92 -27.81 -38.71
C CYS A 457 -25.99 -27.98 -37.61
N GLN A 458 -26.63 -26.88 -37.19
CA GLN A 458 -27.73 -26.89 -36.23
C GLN A 458 -29.01 -27.41 -36.88
N ARG A 459 -29.67 -28.32 -36.18
CA ARG A 459 -31.05 -28.76 -36.49
C ARG A 459 -31.92 -28.44 -35.30
N GLN A 460 -33.18 -28.10 -35.58
CA GLN A 460 -34.18 -27.87 -34.55
C GLN A 460 -35.05 -29.13 -34.43
N LEU A 461 -35.20 -29.64 -33.21
CA LEU A 461 -36.08 -30.72 -32.87
C LEU A 461 -36.97 -30.25 -31.72
N PHE A 462 -38.26 -29.97 -32.01
CA PHE A 462 -39.11 -29.18 -31.13
C PHE A 462 -38.45 -27.84 -30.78
N ASP A 463 -38.23 -27.55 -29.47
CA ASP A 463 -37.57 -26.34 -28.99
C ASP A 463 -36.07 -26.53 -28.81
N PHE A 464 -35.52 -27.72 -29.12
CA PHE A 464 -34.14 -28.08 -28.84
C PHE A 464 -33.26 -27.91 -30.07
N LYS A 465 -32.06 -27.34 -29.84
CA LYS A 465 -31.03 -27.20 -30.85
C LYS A 465 -30.04 -28.36 -30.75
N VAL A 466 -29.98 -29.19 -31.78
CA VAL A 466 -29.18 -30.43 -31.82
C VAL A 466 -28.30 -30.48 -33.07
N CYS A 467 -27.23 -31.27 -33.02
CA CYS A 467 -26.37 -31.52 -34.19
C CYS A 467 -27.03 -32.56 -35.14
N ASN A 468 -26.56 -32.64 -36.39
CA ASN A 468 -27.10 -33.61 -37.36
C ASN A 468 -27.13 -35.06 -36.86
N PRO A 469 -26.04 -35.62 -36.24
CA PRO A 469 -26.08 -36.99 -35.71
C PRO A 469 -27.14 -37.18 -34.62
N CYS A 470 -27.25 -36.23 -33.67
CA CYS A 470 -28.28 -36.33 -32.63
C CYS A 470 -29.71 -36.16 -33.20
N TRP A 471 -29.86 -35.26 -34.17
CA TRP A 471 -31.14 -35.09 -34.86
C TRP A 471 -31.56 -36.37 -35.54
N SER A 472 -30.66 -37.05 -36.29
CA SER A 472 -30.99 -38.32 -36.96
C SER A 472 -31.38 -39.43 -35.99
N SER A 473 -30.78 -39.48 -34.81
CA SER A 473 -31.12 -40.47 -33.78
C SER A 473 -32.43 -40.16 -33.05
N LEU A 474 -32.70 -38.85 -32.77
CA LEU A 474 -33.83 -38.42 -31.98
C LEU A 474 -35.08 -38.11 -32.80
N LYS A 475 -34.99 -37.92 -34.12
CA LYS A 475 -36.15 -37.62 -35.01
C LYS A 475 -37.20 -38.71 -35.03
N ILE A 476 -36.88 -39.94 -34.65
CA ILE A 476 -37.77 -41.08 -34.57
C ILE A 476 -38.80 -40.91 -33.43
N MET A 477 -38.44 -40.15 -32.41
CA MET A 477 -39.29 -39.83 -31.26
C MET A 477 -40.34 -38.80 -31.68
N ARG A 478 -41.62 -39.16 -31.56
CA ARG A 478 -42.73 -38.32 -32.06
C ARG A 478 -43.21 -37.27 -31.05
N LYS A 479 -42.87 -37.43 -29.76
CA LYS A 479 -43.35 -36.54 -28.69
C LYS A 479 -42.17 -35.85 -28.02
N ARG A 480 -42.39 -34.58 -27.61
CA ARG A 480 -41.42 -33.79 -26.84
C ARG A 480 -41.01 -34.49 -25.54
N THR A 481 -41.93 -35.16 -24.88
CA THR A 481 -41.73 -35.93 -23.65
C THR A 481 -40.76 -37.09 -23.82
N GLU A 482 -40.72 -37.71 -25.00
CA GLU A 482 -39.78 -38.78 -25.33
C GLU A 482 -38.38 -38.28 -25.61
N VAL A 483 -38.24 -37.06 -26.15
CA VAL A 483 -36.98 -36.42 -26.46
C VAL A 483 -36.33 -35.77 -25.20
N SER A 484 -37.15 -35.24 -24.31
CA SER A 484 -36.70 -34.51 -23.11
C SER A 484 -35.67 -35.26 -22.26
N PRO A 485 -35.78 -36.59 -21.98
CA PRO A 485 -34.78 -37.33 -21.22
C PRO A 485 -33.41 -37.43 -21.91
N HIS A 486 -33.37 -37.32 -23.25
CA HIS A 486 -32.15 -37.39 -24.05
C HIS A 486 -31.49 -36.02 -24.23
N ILE A 487 -32.10 -34.97 -23.72
CA ILE A 487 -31.59 -33.62 -23.72
C ILE A 487 -30.87 -33.38 -22.40
N ARG A 488 -29.58 -33.11 -22.48
CA ARG A 488 -28.82 -32.70 -21.31
C ARG A 488 -29.38 -31.38 -20.78
N ARG A 489 -29.87 -31.40 -19.55
CA ARG A 489 -30.37 -30.20 -18.84
C ARG A 489 -29.24 -29.18 -18.51
N GLY A 490 -28.17 -29.18 -19.23
CA GLY A 490 -27.10 -28.21 -19.12
C GLY A 490 -25.79 -28.77 -19.69
N ASP A 491 -25.10 -27.90 -20.38
CA ASP A 491 -23.75 -28.14 -20.96
C ASP A 491 -22.66 -28.23 -19.88
N ARG A 492 -23.06 -28.40 -18.61
CA ARG A 492 -22.19 -28.22 -17.44
C ARG A 492 -21.55 -29.54 -17.04
N ASN A 493 -20.24 -29.67 -17.31
CA ASN A 493 -19.47 -30.78 -16.80
C ASN A 493 -18.97 -30.46 -15.37
N TYR A 494 -19.80 -30.82 -14.36
CA TYR A 494 -19.45 -30.56 -12.94
C TYR A 494 -18.18 -31.29 -12.49
N ASN A 495 -17.86 -32.44 -13.06
CA ASN A 495 -16.61 -33.14 -12.75
C ASN A 495 -15.38 -32.31 -13.22
N ALA A 496 -15.46 -31.75 -14.44
CA ALA A 496 -14.44 -30.81 -14.91
C ALA A 496 -14.41 -29.52 -14.07
N GLY A 497 -15.57 -29.01 -13.64
CA GLY A 497 -15.68 -27.89 -12.71
C GLY A 497 -14.99 -28.17 -11.38
N LEU A 498 -15.19 -29.37 -10.79
CA LEU A 498 -14.50 -29.79 -9.57
C LEU A 498 -12.98 -29.89 -9.76
N LEU A 499 -12.53 -30.46 -10.87
CA LEU A 499 -11.09 -30.51 -11.20
C LEU A 499 -10.49 -29.11 -11.33
N LEU A 500 -11.19 -28.18 -11.98
CA LEU A 500 -10.74 -26.81 -12.16
C LEU A 500 -10.83 -25.96 -10.89
N SER A 501 -11.39 -26.50 -9.81
CA SER A 501 -11.40 -25.86 -8.48
C SER A 501 -10.07 -25.98 -7.74
N PHE A 502 -9.01 -26.54 -8.37
CA PHE A 502 -7.63 -26.39 -7.87
C PHE A 502 -7.23 -24.91 -7.71
N LEU A 503 -7.90 -24.01 -8.43
CA LEU A 503 -7.93 -22.57 -8.16
C LEU A 503 -9.33 -22.24 -7.62
N PRO A 504 -9.47 -21.71 -6.38
CA PRO A 504 -10.76 -21.34 -5.83
C PRO A 504 -11.51 -20.39 -6.76
N GLY A 505 -12.73 -20.76 -7.14
CA GLY A 505 -13.51 -20.03 -8.15
C GLY A 505 -13.30 -20.45 -9.61
N GLY A 506 -12.21 -21.15 -9.95
CA GLY A 506 -11.93 -21.59 -11.32
C GLY A 506 -13.03 -22.51 -11.88
N GLY A 507 -13.50 -23.46 -11.08
CA GLY A 507 -14.63 -24.30 -11.44
C GLY A 507 -15.93 -23.52 -11.68
N HIS A 508 -16.17 -22.46 -10.91
CA HIS A 508 -17.35 -21.57 -11.12
C HIS A 508 -17.23 -20.80 -12.44
N LEU A 509 -16.05 -20.29 -12.78
CA LEU A 509 -15.79 -19.65 -14.07
C LEU A 509 -16.08 -20.60 -15.23
N TYR A 510 -15.60 -21.85 -15.13
CA TYR A 510 -15.86 -22.88 -16.13
C TYR A 510 -17.35 -23.21 -16.25
N LEU A 511 -18.07 -23.29 -15.13
CA LEU A 511 -19.52 -23.54 -15.08
C LEU A 511 -20.37 -22.30 -15.41
N ARG A 512 -19.73 -21.16 -15.75
CA ARG A 512 -20.36 -19.87 -16.09
C ARG A 512 -21.08 -19.16 -14.94
N GLU A 513 -20.75 -19.52 -13.72
CA GLU A 513 -21.14 -18.78 -12.53
C GLU A 513 -20.15 -17.61 -12.30
N THR A 514 -20.12 -16.68 -13.25
CA THR A 514 -19.05 -15.69 -13.42
C THR A 514 -18.84 -14.81 -12.18
N PHE A 515 -19.90 -14.33 -11.51
CA PHE A 515 -19.73 -13.47 -10.33
C PHE A 515 -19.16 -14.23 -9.13
N LYS A 516 -19.64 -15.45 -8.88
CA LYS A 516 -19.09 -16.29 -7.82
C LYS A 516 -17.62 -16.62 -8.12
N GLY A 517 -17.33 -16.99 -9.38
CA GLY A 517 -15.98 -17.28 -9.82
C GLY A 517 -15.04 -16.09 -9.65
N ILE A 518 -15.41 -14.89 -10.11
CA ILE A 518 -14.62 -13.65 -9.95
C ILE A 518 -14.39 -13.36 -8.46
N GLY A 519 -15.43 -13.44 -7.63
CA GLY A 519 -15.32 -13.16 -6.20
C GLY A 519 -14.36 -14.11 -5.48
N LEU A 520 -14.46 -15.42 -5.73
CA LEU A 520 -13.59 -16.43 -5.12
C LEU A 520 -12.14 -16.32 -5.61
N VAL A 521 -11.91 -16.13 -6.92
CA VAL A 521 -10.57 -15.93 -7.50
C VAL A 521 -9.95 -14.64 -6.96
N GLY A 522 -10.73 -13.56 -6.89
CA GLY A 522 -10.27 -12.27 -6.35
C GLY A 522 -9.89 -12.39 -4.88
N ALA A 523 -10.73 -13.00 -4.06
CA ALA A 523 -10.44 -13.24 -2.64
C ALA A 523 -9.19 -14.13 -2.46
N PHE A 524 -9.04 -15.16 -3.29
CA PHE A 524 -7.84 -16.01 -3.28
C PHE A 524 -6.56 -15.22 -3.58
N PHE A 525 -6.55 -14.40 -4.63
CA PHE A 525 -5.37 -13.58 -4.96
C PHE A 525 -5.10 -12.48 -3.94
N LEU A 526 -6.12 -11.92 -3.30
CA LEU A 526 -5.95 -11.00 -2.17
C LEU A 526 -5.27 -11.68 -0.99
N LEU A 527 -5.74 -12.85 -0.58
CA LEU A 527 -5.13 -13.60 0.52
C LEU A 527 -3.72 -14.09 0.17
N LEU A 528 -3.52 -14.57 -1.05
CA LEU A 528 -2.22 -15.02 -1.52
C LEU A 528 -1.22 -13.85 -1.58
N GLY A 529 -1.63 -12.71 -2.12
CA GLY A 529 -0.83 -11.49 -2.13
C GLY A 529 -0.48 -11.03 -0.71
N TYR A 530 -1.45 -11.02 0.19
CA TYR A 530 -1.20 -10.70 1.60
C TYR A 530 -0.22 -11.70 2.27
N ARG A 531 -0.31 -13.00 1.94
CA ARG A 531 0.59 -14.04 2.47
C ARG A 531 2.04 -13.84 2.02
N PHE A 532 2.24 -13.56 0.73
CA PHE A 532 3.59 -13.46 0.16
C PHE A 532 4.22 -12.08 0.32
N PHE A 533 3.44 -11.04 0.17
CA PHE A 533 3.95 -9.66 0.18
C PHE A 533 3.77 -8.94 1.51
N GLY A 534 2.92 -9.45 2.41
CA GLY A 534 2.68 -8.83 3.71
C GLY A 534 3.95 -8.66 4.55
N GLY A 535 4.89 -9.61 4.50
CA GLY A 535 6.17 -9.50 5.20
C GLY A 535 7.13 -8.45 4.61
N ILE A 536 7.03 -8.18 3.31
CA ILE A 536 7.88 -7.18 2.63
C ILE A 536 7.46 -5.75 2.97
N PHE A 537 6.16 -5.56 3.22
CA PHE A 537 5.55 -4.25 3.49
C PHE A 537 5.36 -3.94 4.99
N HIS A 538 5.64 -4.90 5.87
CA HIS A 538 5.64 -4.62 7.30
C HIS A 538 6.91 -3.85 7.67
N PRO A 539 6.78 -2.63 8.21
CA PRO A 539 7.89 -2.01 8.92
C PRO A 539 8.27 -2.92 10.10
N ASN A 540 9.55 -2.96 10.44
CA ASN A 540 10.11 -3.76 11.56
C ASN A 540 9.41 -3.55 12.92
N LEU A 541 8.41 -2.67 12.97
CA LEU A 541 7.57 -2.30 14.10
C LEU A 541 6.56 -3.38 14.53
N MET A 542 6.28 -4.41 13.68
CA MET A 542 5.20 -5.40 13.93
C MET A 542 5.66 -6.87 13.85
N TRP A 543 6.93 -7.15 14.03
CA TRP A 543 7.52 -8.49 13.89
C TRP A 543 6.87 -9.58 14.78
N HIS A 544 6.17 -9.22 15.86
CA HIS A 544 5.48 -10.18 16.73
C HIS A 544 4.16 -10.75 16.19
N LEU A 545 3.61 -10.18 15.13
CA LEU A 545 2.32 -10.62 14.55
C LEU A 545 2.49 -11.61 13.38
N ASP A 546 3.73 -11.92 12.98
CA ASP A 546 3.99 -12.66 11.74
C ASP A 546 3.53 -14.13 11.81
N ASP A 547 3.76 -14.84 12.90
CA ASP A 547 3.42 -16.27 13.01
C ASP A 547 1.91 -16.50 13.03
N GLN A 548 1.16 -15.72 13.81
CA GLN A 548 -0.30 -15.82 13.86
C GLN A 548 -0.94 -15.46 12.52
N ARG A 549 -0.42 -14.44 11.84
CA ARG A 549 -0.89 -14.03 10.51
C ARG A 549 -0.79 -15.17 9.49
N VAL A 550 0.32 -15.88 9.47
CA VAL A 550 0.53 -17.02 8.56
C VAL A 550 -0.54 -18.08 8.77
N ILE A 551 -0.84 -18.41 10.03
CA ILE A 551 -1.85 -19.41 10.38
C ILE A 551 -3.25 -18.96 9.91
N TRP A 552 -3.63 -17.72 10.23
CA TRP A 552 -4.95 -17.19 9.85
C TRP A 552 -5.15 -17.10 8.34
N VAL A 553 -4.16 -16.63 7.59
CA VAL A 553 -4.25 -16.54 6.12
C VAL A 553 -4.33 -17.94 5.51
N THR A 554 -3.54 -18.88 5.99
CA THR A 554 -3.60 -20.27 5.53
C THR A 554 -4.97 -20.89 5.80
N PHE A 555 -5.53 -20.67 6.98
CA PHE A 555 -6.88 -21.11 7.32
C PHE A 555 -7.94 -20.49 6.38
N MET A 556 -7.88 -19.19 6.12
CA MET A 556 -8.81 -18.52 5.21
C MET A 556 -8.69 -19.00 3.77
N VAL A 557 -7.49 -19.31 3.28
CA VAL A 557 -7.28 -19.90 1.96
C VAL A 557 -7.91 -21.30 1.89
N LEU A 558 -7.70 -22.15 2.91
CA LEU A 558 -8.34 -23.47 2.99
C LEU A 558 -9.86 -23.38 3.04
N LEU A 559 -10.39 -22.39 3.76
CA LEU A 559 -11.84 -22.13 3.80
C LEU A 559 -12.39 -21.74 2.43
N LEU A 560 -11.68 -20.92 1.66
CA LEU A 560 -12.07 -20.58 0.28
C LEU A 560 -12.09 -21.82 -0.64
N TYR A 561 -11.12 -22.72 -0.51
CA TYR A 561 -11.15 -24.01 -1.23
C TYR A 561 -12.37 -24.81 -0.87
N LEU A 562 -12.66 -24.95 0.42
CA LEU A 562 -13.83 -25.70 0.90
C LEU A 562 -15.12 -25.10 0.37
N ILE A 563 -15.31 -23.79 0.47
CA ILE A 563 -16.48 -23.08 -0.06
C ILE A 563 -16.62 -23.33 -1.56
N SER A 564 -15.53 -23.21 -2.33
CA SER A 564 -15.56 -23.43 -3.79
C SER A 564 -15.98 -24.84 -4.16
N ILE A 565 -15.44 -25.86 -3.48
CA ILE A 565 -15.75 -27.26 -3.76
C ILE A 565 -17.18 -27.61 -3.34
N VAL A 566 -17.59 -27.21 -2.14
CA VAL A 566 -18.93 -27.51 -1.59
C VAL A 566 -20.03 -26.85 -2.43
N ASP A 567 -19.86 -25.59 -2.88
CA ASP A 567 -20.87 -24.93 -3.70
C ASP A 567 -21.02 -25.61 -5.06
N ILE A 568 -19.94 -26.05 -5.71
CA ILE A 568 -20.02 -26.82 -6.96
C ILE A 568 -20.68 -28.17 -6.74
N TRP A 569 -20.35 -28.85 -5.64
CA TRP A 569 -20.97 -30.12 -5.31
C TRP A 569 -22.47 -29.97 -5.06
N ARG A 570 -22.89 -28.92 -4.35
CA ARG A 570 -24.29 -28.55 -4.14
C ARG A 570 -25.00 -28.26 -5.46
N MET A 571 -24.37 -27.51 -6.37
CA MET A 571 -24.91 -27.23 -7.70
C MET A 571 -25.12 -28.53 -8.49
N LYS A 572 -24.15 -29.48 -8.41
CA LYS A 572 -24.26 -30.80 -9.03
C LYS A 572 -25.41 -31.62 -8.44
N ALA A 573 -25.62 -31.57 -7.14
CA ALA A 573 -26.73 -32.29 -6.46
C ALA A 573 -28.09 -31.73 -6.88
N LEU A 574 -28.24 -30.39 -6.91
CA LEU A 574 -29.48 -29.72 -7.31
C LEU A 574 -29.90 -29.97 -8.79
N GLU A 575 -28.93 -30.25 -9.67
CA GLU A 575 -29.24 -30.58 -11.08
C GLU A 575 -29.74 -32.03 -11.25
N ARG A 576 -29.49 -32.90 -10.25
CA ARG A 576 -29.94 -34.30 -10.26
C ARG A 576 -31.35 -34.49 -9.72
N THR A 577 -31.83 -33.57 -8.88
CA THR A 577 -33.21 -33.47 -8.40
C THR A 577 -34.08 -32.69 -9.39
#